data_d9fb0dcce254bc1362c7aee6925f122b
#
_entry.id   d9fb0dcce254bc1362c7aee6925f122b
#
_cell.length_a   1.000
_cell.length_b   1.000
_cell.length_c   1.000
_cell.angle_alpha   90.00
_cell.angle_beta   90.00
_cell.angle_gamma   90.00
#
_symmetry.space_group_name_H-M   'P 1'
#
loop_
_entity.id
_entity.type
_entity.pdbx_description
1 polymer ?
#
loop_
_entity_poly.entity_id
_entity_poly.type
_entity_poly.pdbx_seq_one_letter_code
_entity_poly.pdbx_strand_id
1 'polypeptide(L)'
;NNNGKKQESIKLIYKGGDILYISIHSLHKISKFSGKEGHQPSINQLGGTRWQTTKNKTKSRIKQIAYNLIQLYAKRKTIKGFSYSTDTYLQHELEASFMWEDTPDQILSTIAIKEDMEKETPMDRLICGDVGFGKTELAIRAAFKAVADNKQVAILVPTTILALQHYKTFRNRLKNFPCKVDYINRFKTTKQQNQTLKDLNEGKIDILIGTHRIIGKDVNFKDLGLLIIDEEQKFGVNIKDKLKNYKKNVDILTLSATPIPRTLQFSLLGARDLSIINTPPPNRIAIHTEIIGFNEETIRDAIQYEISRNGQIFFIHNRIENIKEIAGILQRLVPNAKIKVGHGQM
;
A
#
# COMPACT_ATOMS: atom_id res chain seq x y z
N ASN A 1 11.31 48.31 -7.02
CA ASN A 1 12.61 48.97 -6.89
C ASN A 1 12.83 49.39 -5.43
N ASN A 2 13.44 48.53 -4.63
CA ASN A 2 14.04 48.93 -3.36
C ASN A 2 15.51 49.29 -3.66
N ASN A 3 15.88 50.55 -3.44
CA ASN A 3 17.25 51.07 -3.58
C ASN A 3 17.89 50.93 -4.98
N GLY A 4 17.14 51.16 -6.07
CA GLY A 4 17.71 51.26 -7.42
C GLY A 4 18.22 49.96 -8.05
N LYS A 5 18.17 48.81 -7.36
CA LYS A 5 18.54 47.51 -7.92
C LYS A 5 17.32 46.79 -8.49
N LYS A 6 17.39 46.37 -9.75
CA LYS A 6 16.38 45.51 -10.40
C LYS A 6 16.48 44.13 -9.76
N GLN A 7 15.41 43.68 -9.07
CA GLN A 7 15.28 42.33 -8.56
C GLN A 7 14.15 41.59 -9.30
N GLU A 8 14.42 40.40 -9.74
CA GLU A 8 13.40 39.54 -10.32
C GLU A 8 12.45 39.04 -9.22
N SER A 9 11.16 39.12 -9.49
CA SER A 9 10.12 38.70 -8.55
C SER A 9 8.95 38.05 -9.27
N ILE A 10 8.29 37.15 -8.59
CA ILE A 10 7.06 36.50 -9.04
C ILE A 10 5.87 37.30 -8.54
N LYS A 11 4.99 37.66 -9.47
CA LYS A 11 3.73 38.35 -9.19
C LYS A 11 2.64 37.34 -8.90
N LEU A 12 2.11 37.35 -7.68
CA LEU A 12 0.93 36.57 -7.28
C LEU A 12 -0.28 37.48 -7.24
N ILE A 13 -1.36 37.06 -7.91
CA ILE A 13 -2.62 37.79 -7.96
C ILE A 13 -3.62 37.10 -7.06
N TYR A 14 -4.19 37.80 -6.10
CA TYR A 14 -5.23 37.35 -5.16
C TYR A 14 -6.63 37.75 -5.62
N LYS A 15 -7.65 37.17 -4.96
CA LYS A 15 -9.04 37.57 -5.22
C LYS A 15 -9.25 39.04 -4.83
N GLY A 16 -9.80 39.84 -5.76
CA GLY A 16 -9.98 41.27 -5.56
C GLY A 16 -8.91 42.13 -6.25
N GLY A 17 -7.93 41.52 -6.92
CA GLY A 17 -6.89 42.23 -7.66
C GLY A 17 -5.66 42.56 -6.81
N ASP A 18 -5.62 42.21 -5.55
CA ASP A 18 -4.42 42.39 -4.70
C ASP A 18 -3.23 41.63 -5.26
N ILE A 19 -2.06 42.27 -5.23
CA ILE A 19 -0.82 41.73 -5.81
C ILE A 19 0.24 41.60 -4.73
N LEU A 20 0.85 40.41 -4.65
CA LEU A 20 2.01 40.13 -3.82
C LEU A 20 3.21 39.80 -4.70
N TYR A 21 4.30 40.52 -4.52
CA TYR A 21 5.58 40.22 -5.17
C TYR A 21 6.45 39.38 -4.26
N ILE A 22 6.91 38.24 -4.74
CA ILE A 22 7.79 37.34 -4.02
C ILE A 22 9.12 37.24 -4.72
N SER A 23 10.21 37.47 -3.98
CA SER A 23 11.58 37.36 -4.51
C SER A 23 11.87 35.94 -5.00
N ILE A 24 12.63 35.82 -6.09
CA ILE A 24 13.11 34.52 -6.63
C ILE A 24 13.82 33.68 -5.57
N HIS A 25 14.52 34.28 -4.63
CA HIS A 25 15.14 33.56 -3.50
C HIS A 25 14.13 32.86 -2.56
N SER A 26 12.85 33.21 -2.64
CA SER A 26 11.76 32.61 -1.86
C SER A 26 10.91 31.62 -2.65
N LEU A 27 11.38 31.14 -3.80
CA LEU A 27 10.68 30.15 -4.65
C LEU A 27 10.33 28.86 -3.93
N HIS A 28 11.16 28.43 -2.98
CA HIS A 28 10.91 27.27 -2.15
C HIS A 28 9.63 27.37 -1.29
N LYS A 29 9.08 28.58 -1.11
CA LYS A 29 7.82 28.84 -0.39
C LYS A 29 6.58 28.78 -1.28
N ILE A 30 6.75 28.61 -2.59
CA ILE A 30 5.66 28.59 -3.57
C ILE A 30 5.63 27.21 -4.22
N SER A 31 4.46 26.62 -4.35
CA SER A 31 4.24 25.41 -5.12
C SER A 31 3.10 25.61 -6.11
N LYS A 32 3.20 24.97 -7.27
CA LYS A 32 2.09 24.91 -8.22
C LYS A 32 0.94 24.15 -7.60
N PHE A 33 -0.28 24.68 -7.72
CA PHE A 33 -1.46 23.98 -7.24
C PHE A 33 -1.61 22.64 -7.97
N SER A 34 -1.66 21.55 -7.20
CA SER A 34 -1.95 20.21 -7.68
C SER A 34 -3.31 19.78 -7.12
N GLY A 35 -4.37 19.94 -7.87
CA GLY A 35 -5.72 19.49 -7.57
C GLY A 35 -6.14 18.36 -8.50
N LYS A 36 -7.34 17.78 -8.28
CA LYS A 36 -7.96 16.87 -9.25
C LYS A 36 -8.13 17.60 -10.58
N GLU A 37 -7.89 16.90 -11.70
CA GLU A 37 -8.07 17.46 -13.04
C GLU A 37 -9.45 18.16 -13.18
N GLY A 38 -9.44 19.37 -13.71
CA GLY A 38 -10.63 20.20 -13.87
C GLY A 38 -11.05 21.03 -12.64
N HIS A 39 -10.38 20.88 -11.49
CA HIS A 39 -10.70 21.67 -10.31
C HIS A 39 -9.86 22.95 -10.25
N GLN A 40 -10.50 24.10 -10.46
CA GLN A 40 -9.85 25.39 -10.27
C GLN A 40 -9.76 25.72 -8.76
N PRO A 41 -8.59 26.12 -8.25
CA PRO A 41 -8.47 26.53 -6.86
C PRO A 41 -9.28 27.79 -6.59
N SER A 42 -9.99 27.80 -5.45
CA SER A 42 -10.63 29.05 -5.01
C SER A 42 -9.53 30.04 -4.56
N ILE A 43 -9.41 31.15 -5.27
CA ILE A 43 -8.45 32.19 -4.95
C ILE A 43 -8.93 32.93 -3.69
N ASN A 44 -8.04 33.05 -2.69
CA ASN A 44 -8.31 33.78 -1.46
C ASN A 44 -7.96 35.25 -1.57
N GLN A 45 -8.56 36.11 -0.73
CA GLN A 45 -8.22 37.53 -0.61
C GLN A 45 -6.98 37.69 0.27
N LEU A 46 -6.10 38.57 -0.09
CA LEU A 46 -4.89 38.89 0.69
C LEU A 46 -5.31 39.52 2.04
N GLY A 47 -4.74 39.02 3.16
CA GLY A 47 -5.12 39.47 4.51
C GLY A 47 -6.46 38.99 5.01
N GLY A 48 -7.22 38.22 4.23
CA GLY A 48 -8.53 37.69 4.62
C GLY A 48 -8.43 36.57 5.66
N THR A 49 -9.40 36.48 6.56
CA THR A 49 -9.47 35.46 7.64
C THR A 49 -9.85 34.06 7.14
N ARG A 50 -10.38 33.95 5.91
CA ARG A 50 -10.89 32.69 5.34
C ARG A 50 -9.82 31.57 5.31
N TRP A 51 -8.59 31.90 4.91
CA TRP A 51 -7.48 30.93 4.92
C TRP A 51 -7.16 30.46 6.33
N GLN A 52 -7.06 31.37 7.29
CA GLN A 52 -6.79 31.04 8.68
C GLN A 52 -7.90 30.19 9.29
N THR A 53 -9.16 30.51 9.00
CA THR A 53 -10.32 29.72 9.41
C THR A 53 -10.28 28.30 8.82
N THR A 54 -9.98 28.17 7.53
CA THR A 54 -9.85 26.86 6.86
C THR A 54 -8.68 26.05 7.48
N LYS A 55 -7.53 26.69 7.69
CA LYS A 55 -6.37 26.07 8.34
C LYS A 55 -6.69 25.57 9.74
N ASN A 56 -7.33 26.41 10.56
CA ASN A 56 -7.72 26.06 11.93
C ASN A 56 -8.77 24.93 11.95
N LYS A 57 -9.75 24.97 11.07
CA LYS A 57 -10.75 23.92 10.92
C LYS A 57 -10.14 22.58 10.49
N THR A 58 -9.19 22.60 9.56
CA THR A 58 -8.44 21.41 9.15
C THR A 58 -7.57 20.88 10.30
N LYS A 59 -6.87 21.75 10.99
CA LYS A 59 -6.04 21.39 12.16
C LYS A 59 -6.87 20.76 13.29
N SER A 60 -8.04 21.33 13.59
CA SER A 60 -8.97 20.77 14.56
C SER A 60 -9.49 19.40 14.15
N ARG A 61 -9.86 19.24 12.87
CA ARG A 61 -10.29 17.95 12.33
C ARG A 61 -9.21 16.87 12.39
N ILE A 62 -7.97 17.23 12.08
CA ILE A 62 -6.82 16.32 12.19
C ILE A 62 -6.59 15.91 13.65
N LYS A 63 -6.64 16.87 14.61
CA LYS A 63 -6.53 16.58 16.03
C LYS A 63 -7.62 15.61 16.51
N GLN A 64 -8.87 15.81 16.06
CA GLN A 64 -9.98 14.94 16.41
C GLN A 64 -9.79 13.52 15.88
N ILE A 65 -9.33 13.39 14.62
CA ILE A 65 -9.02 12.08 14.03
C ILE A 65 -7.90 11.38 14.82
N ALA A 66 -6.83 12.09 15.14
CA ALA A 66 -5.72 11.57 15.94
C ALA A 66 -6.19 11.10 17.33
N TYR A 67 -7.01 11.90 18.01
CA TYR A 67 -7.57 11.56 19.31
C TYR A 67 -8.44 10.29 19.25
N ASN A 68 -9.33 10.20 18.25
CA ASN A 68 -10.18 9.02 18.07
C ASN A 68 -9.35 7.75 17.76
N LEU A 69 -8.27 7.89 17.00
CA LEU A 69 -7.34 6.78 16.75
C LEU A 69 -6.64 6.34 18.04
N ILE A 70 -6.07 7.27 18.81
CA ILE A 70 -5.41 6.95 20.08
C ILE A 70 -6.37 6.23 21.03
N GLN A 71 -7.63 6.70 21.14
CA GLN A 71 -8.64 6.01 21.96
C GLN A 71 -8.95 4.60 21.47
N LEU A 72 -9.03 4.40 20.15
CA LEU A 72 -9.25 3.09 19.55
C LEU A 72 -8.11 2.13 19.91
N TYR A 73 -6.87 2.58 19.80
CA TYR A 73 -5.69 1.78 20.14
C TYR A 73 -5.56 1.51 21.63
N ALA A 74 -5.86 2.52 22.48
CA ALA A 74 -5.86 2.34 23.93
C ALA A 74 -6.89 1.26 24.35
N LYS A 75 -8.10 1.32 23.79
CA LYS A 75 -9.13 0.29 24.04
C LYS A 75 -8.68 -1.09 23.57
N ARG A 76 -7.95 -1.18 22.44
CA ARG A 76 -7.45 -2.44 21.94
C ARG A 76 -6.43 -3.11 22.86
N LYS A 77 -5.55 -2.32 23.48
CA LYS A 77 -4.56 -2.82 24.46
C LYS A 77 -5.18 -3.39 25.74
N THR A 78 -6.44 -3.08 26.04
CA THR A 78 -7.17 -3.60 27.20
C THR A 78 -8.02 -4.84 26.90
N ILE A 79 -8.15 -5.22 25.63
CA ILE A 79 -8.94 -6.39 25.22
C ILE A 79 -8.02 -7.60 25.18
N LYS A 80 -8.47 -8.73 25.73
CA LYS A 80 -7.79 -10.02 25.56
C LYS A 80 -8.09 -10.56 24.17
N GLY A 81 -7.03 -10.88 23.43
CA GLY A 81 -7.05 -11.59 22.18
C GLY A 81 -6.76 -13.07 22.36
N PHE A 82 -6.45 -13.73 21.26
CA PHE A 82 -5.94 -15.10 21.27
C PHE A 82 -4.42 -15.05 21.34
N SER A 83 -3.82 -15.79 22.26
CA SER A 83 -2.37 -15.97 22.36
C SER A 83 -2.00 -17.25 21.61
N TYR A 84 -1.22 -17.10 20.54
CA TYR A 84 -0.77 -18.22 19.72
C TYR A 84 0.32 -19.01 20.43
N SER A 85 0.35 -20.30 20.15
CA SER A 85 1.39 -21.22 20.67
C SER A 85 2.78 -20.85 20.11
N THR A 86 3.83 -21.27 20.80
CA THR A 86 5.20 -21.19 20.29
C THR A 86 5.34 -22.01 19.00
N ASP A 87 6.39 -21.74 18.22
CA ASP A 87 6.57 -22.36 16.92
C ASP A 87 6.61 -23.89 17.00
N THR A 88 5.85 -24.52 16.12
CA THR A 88 5.84 -25.96 15.94
C THR A 88 6.96 -26.41 15.01
N TYR A 89 7.23 -27.71 14.96
CA TYR A 89 8.16 -28.30 14.00
C TYR A 89 7.81 -27.91 12.55
N LEU A 90 6.52 -27.90 12.19
CA LEU A 90 6.07 -27.53 10.85
C LEU A 90 6.35 -26.05 10.52
N GLN A 91 6.31 -25.16 11.52
CA GLN A 91 6.68 -23.76 11.34
C GLN A 91 8.17 -23.63 11.02
N HIS A 92 9.03 -24.34 11.74
CA HIS A 92 10.48 -24.36 11.45
C HIS A 92 10.77 -24.97 10.08
N GLU A 93 10.08 -26.03 9.68
CA GLU A 93 10.20 -26.66 8.37
C GLU A 93 9.79 -25.69 7.25
N LEU A 94 8.67 -24.96 7.43
CA LEU A 94 8.26 -23.92 6.49
C LEU A 94 9.34 -22.86 6.33
N GLU A 95 9.88 -22.34 7.41
CA GLU A 95 10.90 -21.28 7.36
C GLU A 95 12.21 -21.79 6.73
N ALA A 96 12.66 -22.99 7.11
CA ALA A 96 13.86 -23.62 6.53
C ALA A 96 13.72 -23.95 5.03
N SER A 97 12.50 -24.20 4.55
CA SER A 97 12.22 -24.44 3.13
C SER A 97 12.20 -23.17 2.26
N PHE A 98 12.48 -21.99 2.83
CA PHE A 98 12.60 -20.76 2.06
C PHE A 98 13.93 -20.76 1.30
N MET A 99 13.85 -20.55 -0.03
CA MET A 99 15.00 -20.68 -0.93
C MET A 99 16.03 -19.54 -0.82
N TRP A 100 15.67 -18.46 -0.16
CA TRP A 100 16.49 -17.25 -0.06
C TRP A 100 16.94 -17.06 1.37
N GLU A 101 18.11 -16.46 1.56
CA GLU A 101 18.57 -16.03 2.88
C GLU A 101 17.75 -14.81 3.35
N ASP A 102 17.29 -14.87 4.58
CA ASP A 102 16.61 -13.73 5.20
C ASP A 102 17.58 -12.60 5.48
N THR A 103 17.18 -11.38 5.16
CA THR A 103 17.94 -10.20 5.59
C THR A 103 17.81 -9.98 7.11
N PRO A 104 18.75 -9.29 7.76
CA PRO A 104 18.64 -8.99 9.20
C PRO A 104 17.32 -8.35 9.59
N ASP A 105 16.79 -7.43 8.77
CA ASP A 105 15.52 -6.77 9.03
C ASP A 105 14.32 -7.73 8.88
N GLN A 106 14.39 -8.70 7.97
CA GLN A 106 13.36 -9.73 7.83
C GLN A 106 13.35 -10.65 9.04
N ILE A 107 14.51 -11.04 9.55
CA ILE A 107 14.65 -11.85 10.77
C ILE A 107 14.03 -11.12 11.96
N LEU A 108 14.44 -9.87 12.20
CA LEU A 108 13.93 -9.04 13.30
C LEU A 108 12.41 -8.83 13.19
N SER A 109 11.92 -8.59 11.98
CA SER A 109 10.49 -8.43 11.73
C SER A 109 9.70 -9.71 11.98
N THR A 110 10.25 -10.88 11.61
CA THR A 110 9.64 -12.19 11.85
C THR A 110 9.54 -12.47 13.35
N ILE A 111 10.62 -12.23 14.09
CA ILE A 111 10.65 -12.40 15.56
C ILE A 111 9.59 -11.50 16.20
N ALA A 112 9.57 -10.22 15.84
CA ALA A 112 8.62 -9.25 16.39
C ALA A 112 7.15 -9.59 16.09
N ILE A 113 6.84 -10.16 14.91
CA ILE A 113 5.49 -10.64 14.57
C ILE A 113 5.12 -11.82 15.48
N LYS A 114 6.01 -12.81 15.63
CA LYS A 114 5.76 -14.00 16.45
C LYS A 114 5.55 -13.63 17.91
N GLU A 115 6.42 -12.80 18.47
CA GLU A 115 6.29 -12.29 19.84
C GLU A 115 4.96 -11.56 20.08
N ASP A 116 4.50 -10.76 19.10
CA ASP A 116 3.22 -10.09 19.22
C ASP A 116 2.04 -11.05 19.15
N MET A 117 2.10 -12.06 18.27
CA MET A 117 1.07 -13.08 18.16
C MET A 117 0.98 -13.98 19.41
N GLU A 118 2.08 -14.19 20.12
CA GLU A 118 2.16 -14.98 21.35
C GLU A 118 1.67 -14.23 22.59
N LYS A 119 1.43 -12.92 22.50
CA LYS A 119 0.87 -12.11 23.60
C LYS A 119 -0.65 -12.29 23.71
N GLU A 120 -1.19 -12.10 24.91
CA GLU A 120 -2.65 -12.07 25.11
C GLU A 120 -3.34 -10.83 24.51
N THR A 121 -2.58 -9.82 24.12
CA THR A 121 -3.12 -8.59 23.49
C THR A 121 -3.12 -8.71 21.98
N PRO A 122 -4.25 -8.42 21.29
CA PRO A 122 -4.31 -8.54 19.83
C PRO A 122 -3.24 -7.71 19.12
N MET A 123 -2.44 -8.33 18.28
CA MET A 123 -1.41 -7.67 17.47
C MET A 123 -2.02 -6.61 16.54
N ASP A 124 -1.37 -5.46 16.42
CA ASP A 124 -1.61 -4.49 15.31
C ASP A 124 -0.26 -3.96 14.82
N ARG A 125 0.37 -4.72 13.94
CA ARG A 125 1.70 -4.43 13.43
C ARG A 125 1.66 -3.98 11.99
N LEU A 126 2.43 -2.94 11.69
CA LEU A 126 2.67 -2.45 10.33
C LEU A 126 4.09 -2.83 9.90
N ILE A 127 4.19 -3.51 8.75
CA ILE A 127 5.46 -3.80 8.10
C ILE A 127 5.63 -2.85 6.93
N CYS A 128 6.67 -2.03 6.98
CA CYS A 128 7.07 -1.15 5.89
C CYS A 128 8.35 -1.67 5.24
N GLY A 129 8.39 -1.69 3.92
CA GLY A 129 9.59 -2.06 3.16
C GLY A 129 9.30 -1.90 1.68
N ASP A 130 10.32 -1.64 0.90
CA ASP A 130 10.18 -1.43 -0.54
C ASP A 130 9.63 -2.68 -1.25
N VAL A 131 9.20 -2.52 -2.50
CA VAL A 131 8.74 -3.63 -3.35
C VAL A 131 9.88 -4.64 -3.52
N GLY A 132 9.58 -5.93 -3.33
CA GLY A 132 10.57 -7.00 -3.43
C GLY A 132 11.39 -7.25 -2.16
N PHE A 133 11.13 -6.55 -1.03
CA PHE A 133 11.82 -6.77 0.25
C PHE A 133 11.23 -7.94 1.07
N GLY A 134 10.52 -8.86 0.47
CA GLY A 134 10.08 -10.10 1.11
C GLY A 134 8.90 -9.98 2.07
N LYS A 135 8.19 -8.84 2.13
CA LYS A 135 7.02 -8.65 3.03
C LYS A 135 5.99 -9.79 2.94
N THR A 136 5.78 -10.33 1.74
CA THR A 136 4.83 -11.43 1.52
C THR A 136 5.25 -12.72 2.21
N GLU A 137 6.55 -13.02 2.29
CA GLU A 137 7.04 -14.20 3.01
C GLU A 137 6.77 -14.08 4.52
N LEU A 138 6.98 -12.89 5.10
CA LEU A 138 6.64 -12.64 6.51
C LEU A 138 5.14 -12.84 6.77
N ALA A 139 4.30 -12.41 5.82
CA ALA A 139 2.85 -12.63 5.89
C ALA A 139 2.48 -14.12 5.81
N ILE A 140 3.18 -14.91 4.99
CA ILE A 140 2.97 -16.37 4.89
C ILE A 140 3.34 -17.05 6.20
N ARG A 141 4.48 -16.70 6.81
CA ARG A 141 4.93 -17.25 8.11
C ARG A 141 3.92 -16.97 9.23
N ALA A 142 3.44 -15.71 9.30
CA ALA A 142 2.40 -15.32 10.25
C ALA A 142 1.07 -16.05 10.01
N ALA A 143 0.66 -16.18 8.75
CA ALA A 143 -0.55 -16.90 8.38
C ALA A 143 -0.47 -18.37 8.75
N PHE A 144 0.66 -19.03 8.49
CA PHE A 144 0.84 -20.44 8.83
C PHE A 144 0.87 -20.69 10.34
N LYS A 145 1.49 -19.78 11.11
CA LYS A 145 1.47 -19.81 12.58
C LYS A 145 0.03 -19.75 13.10
N ALA A 146 -0.82 -18.92 12.51
CA ALA A 146 -2.24 -18.85 12.90
C ALA A 146 -2.99 -20.13 12.54
N VAL A 147 -2.73 -20.73 11.36
CA VAL A 147 -3.33 -21.98 10.92
C VAL A 147 -2.90 -23.15 11.81
N ALA A 148 -1.65 -23.18 12.26
CA ALA A 148 -1.14 -24.22 13.18
C ALA A 148 -1.95 -24.29 14.49
N ASP A 149 -2.51 -23.17 14.93
CA ASP A 149 -3.42 -23.09 16.10
C ASP A 149 -4.92 -23.15 15.70
N ASN A 150 -5.22 -23.70 14.53
CA ASN A 150 -6.59 -23.88 13.99
C ASN A 150 -7.37 -22.57 13.81
N LYS A 151 -6.68 -21.43 13.66
CA LYS A 151 -7.32 -20.15 13.35
C LYS A 151 -7.36 -19.91 11.84
N GLN A 152 -8.46 -19.33 11.39
CA GLN A 152 -8.58 -18.91 9.99
C GLN A 152 -7.89 -17.56 9.77
N VAL A 153 -7.41 -17.36 8.55
CA VAL A 153 -6.70 -16.15 8.13
C VAL A 153 -7.42 -15.48 6.96
N ALA A 154 -7.65 -14.19 7.08
CA ALA A 154 -8.15 -13.35 5.99
C ALA A 154 -7.01 -12.49 5.42
N ILE A 155 -6.86 -12.48 4.09
CA ILE A 155 -5.88 -11.63 3.41
C ILE A 155 -6.62 -10.67 2.48
N LEU A 156 -6.59 -9.39 2.84
CA LEU A 156 -7.25 -8.31 2.13
C LEU A 156 -6.26 -7.59 1.22
N VAL A 157 -6.56 -7.55 -0.07
CA VAL A 157 -5.73 -6.89 -1.10
C VAL A 157 -6.55 -5.91 -1.93
N PRO A 158 -5.96 -4.83 -2.49
CA PRO A 158 -6.71 -3.78 -3.16
C PRO A 158 -7.27 -4.16 -4.53
N THR A 159 -6.65 -5.11 -5.24
CA THR A 159 -7.05 -5.46 -6.61
C THR A 159 -7.26 -6.96 -6.81
N THR A 160 -8.09 -7.31 -7.79
CA THR A 160 -8.36 -8.71 -8.16
C THR A 160 -7.13 -9.43 -8.69
N ILE A 161 -6.23 -8.71 -9.34
CA ILE A 161 -4.97 -9.26 -9.86
C ILE A 161 -4.03 -9.62 -8.70
N LEU A 162 -3.90 -8.72 -7.72
CA LEU A 162 -3.12 -8.99 -6.51
C LEU A 162 -3.71 -10.16 -5.71
N ALA A 163 -5.04 -10.28 -5.63
CA ALA A 163 -5.67 -11.43 -4.98
C ALA A 163 -5.26 -12.76 -5.63
N LEU A 164 -5.25 -12.81 -6.96
CA LEU A 164 -4.83 -14.00 -7.70
C LEU A 164 -3.32 -14.26 -7.55
N GLN A 165 -2.50 -13.21 -7.54
CA GLN A 165 -1.05 -13.31 -7.34
C GLN A 165 -0.73 -13.85 -5.94
N HIS A 166 -1.31 -13.27 -4.90
CA HIS A 166 -1.15 -13.75 -3.53
C HIS A 166 -1.65 -15.20 -3.38
N TYR A 167 -2.81 -15.52 -3.97
CA TYR A 167 -3.32 -16.90 -3.95
C TYR A 167 -2.31 -17.90 -4.53
N LYS A 168 -1.74 -17.60 -5.70
CA LYS A 168 -0.73 -18.46 -6.31
C LYS A 168 0.52 -18.58 -5.43
N THR A 169 1.01 -17.48 -4.88
CA THR A 169 2.20 -17.44 -4.03
C THR A 169 1.97 -18.25 -2.75
N PHE A 170 0.89 -18.00 -2.03
CA PHE A 170 0.56 -18.71 -0.79
C PHE A 170 0.33 -20.21 -1.05
N ARG A 171 -0.45 -20.56 -2.07
CA ARG A 171 -0.70 -21.95 -2.45
C ARG A 171 0.58 -22.69 -2.80
N ASN A 172 1.48 -22.07 -3.57
CA ASN A 172 2.74 -22.70 -3.93
C ASN A 172 3.67 -22.87 -2.74
N ARG A 173 3.71 -21.87 -1.86
CA ARG A 173 4.58 -21.89 -0.68
C ARG A 173 4.10 -22.89 0.38
N LEU A 174 2.79 -23.05 0.51
CA LEU A 174 2.15 -23.92 1.50
C LEU A 174 1.71 -25.29 0.94
N LYS A 175 2.07 -25.65 -0.30
CA LYS A 175 1.59 -26.86 -0.97
C LYS A 175 1.93 -28.17 -0.27
N ASN A 176 3.02 -28.21 0.49
CA ASN A 176 3.49 -29.40 1.21
C ASN A 176 3.02 -29.41 2.67
N PHE A 177 2.25 -28.43 3.10
CA PHE A 177 1.78 -28.29 4.48
C PHE A 177 0.26 -28.48 4.55
N PRO A 178 -0.28 -28.95 5.68
CA PRO A 178 -1.70 -29.17 5.88
C PRO A 178 -2.45 -27.83 6.03
N CYS A 179 -2.54 -27.07 4.93
CA CYS A 179 -3.15 -25.75 4.91
C CYS A 179 -3.90 -25.54 3.59
N LYS A 180 -5.20 -25.26 3.68
CA LYS A 180 -6.04 -25.01 2.52
C LYS A 180 -6.20 -23.52 2.25
N VAL A 181 -5.65 -23.08 1.13
CA VAL A 181 -5.72 -21.68 0.66
C VAL A 181 -6.76 -21.57 -0.45
N ASP A 182 -7.65 -20.59 -0.36
CA ASP A 182 -8.58 -20.24 -1.43
C ASP A 182 -8.69 -18.72 -1.59
N TYR A 183 -9.34 -18.25 -2.65
CA TYR A 183 -9.54 -16.84 -2.90
C TYR A 183 -10.98 -16.51 -3.28
N ILE A 184 -11.37 -15.25 -3.11
CA ILE A 184 -12.67 -14.74 -3.53
C ILE A 184 -12.52 -13.40 -4.26
N ASN A 185 -12.94 -13.37 -5.53
CA ASN A 185 -12.95 -12.15 -6.33
C ASN A 185 -13.97 -12.26 -7.47
N ARG A 186 -14.09 -11.21 -8.29
CA ARG A 186 -15.05 -11.16 -9.41
C ARG A 186 -14.79 -12.15 -10.54
N PHE A 187 -13.63 -12.83 -10.57
CA PHE A 187 -13.33 -13.83 -11.59
C PHE A 187 -13.91 -15.21 -11.27
N LYS A 188 -14.29 -15.46 -10.01
CA LYS A 188 -15.07 -16.65 -9.65
C LYS A 188 -16.53 -16.45 -10.00
N THR A 189 -17.17 -17.47 -10.56
CA THR A 189 -18.63 -17.50 -10.77
C THR A 189 -19.37 -17.43 -9.43
N THR A 190 -20.63 -17.00 -9.44
CA THR A 190 -21.46 -16.92 -8.23
C THR A 190 -21.55 -18.29 -7.52
N LYS A 191 -21.67 -19.38 -8.29
CA LYS A 191 -21.67 -20.76 -7.73
C LYS A 191 -20.37 -21.08 -7.00
N GLN A 192 -19.23 -20.72 -7.60
CA GLN A 192 -17.92 -20.93 -6.98
C GLN A 192 -17.73 -20.06 -5.74
N GLN A 193 -18.18 -18.81 -5.77
CA GLN A 193 -18.13 -17.92 -4.60
C GLN A 193 -18.96 -18.50 -3.44
N ASN A 194 -20.19 -18.92 -3.70
CA ASN A 194 -21.07 -19.53 -2.69
C ASN A 194 -20.46 -20.79 -2.10
N GLN A 195 -19.83 -21.65 -2.92
CA GLN A 195 -19.13 -22.83 -2.42
C GLN A 195 -17.94 -22.44 -1.53
N THR A 196 -17.12 -21.45 -1.94
CA THR A 196 -16.01 -20.93 -1.13
C THR A 196 -16.52 -20.40 0.23
N LEU A 197 -17.63 -19.66 0.24
CA LEU A 197 -18.20 -19.12 1.49
C LEU A 197 -18.75 -20.21 2.40
N LYS A 198 -19.35 -21.25 1.83
CA LYS A 198 -19.81 -22.42 2.60
C LYS A 198 -18.63 -23.17 3.22
N ASP A 199 -17.60 -23.47 2.42
CA ASP A 199 -16.39 -24.16 2.90
C ASP A 199 -15.64 -23.35 3.97
N LEU A 200 -15.65 -22.00 3.84
CA LEU A 200 -15.09 -21.09 4.84
C LEU A 200 -15.83 -21.18 6.18
N ASN A 201 -17.15 -21.11 6.15
CA ASN A 201 -17.99 -21.17 7.35
C ASN A 201 -17.92 -22.55 8.04
N GLU A 202 -17.73 -23.61 7.26
CA GLU A 202 -17.52 -24.97 7.79
C GLU A 202 -16.09 -25.17 8.36
N GLY A 203 -15.16 -24.22 8.13
CA GLY A 203 -13.77 -24.32 8.58
C GLY A 203 -12.91 -25.22 7.68
N LYS A 204 -13.32 -25.47 6.43
CA LYS A 204 -12.56 -26.25 5.44
C LYS A 204 -11.52 -25.41 4.70
N ILE A 205 -11.57 -24.09 4.82
CA ILE A 205 -10.60 -23.16 4.25
C ILE A 205 -9.90 -22.46 5.42
N ASP A 206 -8.58 -22.56 5.45
CA ASP A 206 -7.75 -21.97 6.50
C ASP A 206 -7.36 -20.53 6.14
N ILE A 207 -7.02 -20.28 4.87
CA ILE A 207 -6.61 -18.95 4.40
C ILE A 207 -7.51 -18.53 3.24
N LEU A 208 -8.22 -17.41 3.42
CA LEU A 208 -9.03 -16.78 2.36
C LEU A 208 -8.40 -15.46 1.90
N ILE A 209 -8.11 -15.36 0.60
CA ILE A 209 -7.52 -14.18 -0.02
C ILE A 209 -8.56 -13.48 -0.89
N GLY A 210 -8.69 -12.16 -0.77
CA GLY A 210 -9.63 -11.44 -1.63
C GLY A 210 -9.55 -9.94 -1.51
N THR A 211 -10.38 -9.27 -2.31
CA THR A 211 -10.56 -7.83 -2.28
C THR A 211 -11.60 -7.44 -1.22
N HIS A 212 -12.15 -6.23 -1.32
CA HIS A 212 -13.24 -5.77 -0.44
C HIS A 212 -14.42 -6.76 -0.31
N ARG A 213 -14.51 -7.77 -1.17
CA ARG A 213 -15.52 -8.86 -1.08
C ARG A 213 -15.39 -9.68 0.21
N ILE A 214 -14.18 -9.81 0.75
CA ILE A 214 -13.88 -10.57 1.98
C ILE A 214 -14.58 -9.97 3.23
N ILE A 215 -14.84 -8.66 3.22
CA ILE A 215 -15.53 -7.94 4.30
C ILE A 215 -17.02 -7.71 4.01
N GLY A 216 -17.59 -8.52 3.12
CA GLY A 216 -19.02 -8.56 2.84
C GLY A 216 -19.79 -9.09 4.04
N LYS A 217 -21.05 -8.68 4.21
CA LYS A 217 -21.93 -9.11 5.32
C LYS A 217 -22.22 -10.62 5.31
N ASP A 218 -22.11 -11.26 4.17
CA ASP A 218 -22.35 -12.68 3.92
C ASP A 218 -21.07 -13.53 4.08
N VAL A 219 -19.95 -12.94 4.40
CA VAL A 219 -18.67 -13.65 4.64
C VAL A 219 -18.54 -13.91 6.14
N ASN A 220 -18.73 -15.16 6.51
CA ASN A 220 -18.63 -15.61 7.89
C ASN A 220 -17.45 -16.57 8.02
N PHE A 221 -16.46 -16.19 8.81
CA PHE A 221 -15.39 -17.08 9.24
C PHE A 221 -15.86 -17.89 10.43
N LYS A 222 -15.47 -19.16 10.51
CA LYS A 222 -15.76 -20.00 11.66
C LYS A 222 -14.98 -19.53 12.90
N ASP A 223 -13.69 -19.25 12.71
CA ASP A 223 -12.80 -18.75 13.77
C ASP A 223 -11.64 -17.93 13.17
N LEU A 224 -11.89 -16.64 12.92
CA LEU A 224 -10.90 -15.74 12.36
C LEU A 224 -9.92 -15.28 13.44
N GLY A 225 -8.63 -15.66 13.32
CA GLY A 225 -7.57 -15.24 14.23
C GLY A 225 -6.66 -14.15 13.69
N LEU A 226 -6.40 -14.13 12.38
CA LEU A 226 -5.46 -13.18 11.77
C LEU A 226 -6.07 -12.50 10.53
N LEU A 227 -5.94 -11.18 10.47
CA LEU A 227 -6.26 -10.37 9.30
C LEU A 227 -4.99 -9.72 8.75
N ILE A 228 -4.61 -10.10 7.54
CA ILE A 228 -3.50 -9.49 6.80
C ILE A 228 -4.06 -8.48 5.82
N ILE A 229 -3.51 -7.25 5.81
CA ILE A 229 -3.94 -6.17 4.91
C ILE A 229 -2.74 -5.73 4.08
N ASP A 230 -2.80 -5.94 2.78
CA ASP A 230 -1.76 -5.45 1.88
C ASP A 230 -2.17 -4.11 1.27
N GLU A 231 -1.21 -3.15 1.23
CA GLU A 231 -1.41 -1.81 0.65
C GLU A 231 -2.64 -1.06 1.23
N GLU A 232 -2.76 -0.98 2.56
CA GLU A 232 -3.90 -0.36 3.27
C GLU A 232 -4.26 1.04 2.75
N GLN A 233 -3.30 1.81 2.25
CA GLN A 233 -3.51 3.16 1.72
C GLN A 233 -4.37 3.18 0.44
N LYS A 234 -4.45 2.06 -0.27
CA LYS A 234 -5.29 1.92 -1.47
C LYS A 234 -6.78 1.74 -1.16
N PHE A 235 -7.14 1.46 0.10
CA PHE A 235 -8.53 1.27 0.50
C PHE A 235 -9.24 2.58 0.83
N GLY A 236 -10.48 2.72 0.38
CA GLY A 236 -11.34 3.85 0.70
C GLY A 236 -11.82 3.85 2.16
N VAL A 237 -12.35 4.99 2.61
CA VAL A 237 -12.82 5.23 4.00
C VAL A 237 -13.84 4.18 4.44
N ASN A 238 -14.81 3.83 3.59
CA ASN A 238 -15.86 2.85 3.91
C ASN A 238 -15.33 1.46 4.23
N ILE A 239 -14.23 1.04 3.57
CA ILE A 239 -13.58 -0.24 3.82
C ILE A 239 -12.85 -0.18 5.16
N LYS A 240 -12.13 0.91 5.42
CA LYS A 240 -11.42 1.13 6.69
C LYS A 240 -12.38 1.14 7.89
N ASP A 241 -13.58 1.69 7.74
CA ASP A 241 -14.58 1.67 8.81
C ASP A 241 -15.14 0.27 9.07
N LYS A 242 -15.38 -0.53 8.03
CA LYS A 242 -15.76 -1.95 8.20
C LYS A 242 -14.67 -2.78 8.87
N LEU A 243 -13.40 -2.54 8.52
CA LEU A 243 -12.26 -3.18 9.15
C LEU A 243 -12.16 -2.91 10.66
N LYS A 244 -12.66 -1.76 11.14
CA LYS A 244 -12.71 -1.46 12.58
C LYS A 244 -13.52 -2.51 13.39
N ASN A 245 -14.53 -3.13 12.79
CA ASN A 245 -15.33 -4.15 13.45
C ASN A 245 -14.56 -5.47 13.63
N TYR A 246 -13.71 -5.84 12.65
CA TYR A 246 -12.80 -7.00 12.77
C TYR A 246 -11.63 -6.74 13.72
N LYS A 247 -11.29 -5.45 13.93
CA LYS A 247 -10.14 -5.03 14.74
C LYS A 247 -10.29 -5.27 16.25
N LYS A 248 -11.40 -5.76 16.75
CA LYS A 248 -11.58 -5.85 18.20
C LYS A 248 -10.77 -6.98 18.83
N ASN A 249 -10.84 -8.20 18.30
CA ASN A 249 -10.26 -9.40 18.93
C ASN A 249 -9.37 -10.22 17.98
N VAL A 250 -9.10 -9.72 16.77
CA VAL A 250 -8.34 -10.40 15.72
C VAL A 250 -6.99 -9.72 15.57
N ASP A 251 -5.93 -10.48 15.41
CA ASP A 251 -4.61 -9.96 15.10
C ASP A 251 -4.57 -9.33 13.72
N ILE A 252 -3.85 -8.20 13.59
CA ILE A 252 -3.75 -7.47 12.35
C ILE A 252 -2.30 -7.28 11.97
N LEU A 253 -1.97 -7.76 10.78
CA LEU A 253 -0.70 -7.52 10.11
C LEU A 253 -0.94 -6.68 8.86
N THR A 254 -0.38 -5.49 8.80
CA THR A 254 -0.49 -4.62 7.61
C THR A 254 0.85 -4.55 6.89
N LEU A 255 0.81 -4.68 5.57
CA LEU A 255 1.97 -4.56 4.71
C LEU A 255 1.86 -3.26 3.89
N SER A 256 2.97 -2.54 3.74
CA SER A 256 3.04 -1.34 2.91
C SER A 256 4.38 -1.25 2.19
N ALA A 257 4.33 -0.88 0.90
CA ALA A 257 5.54 -0.60 0.11
C ALA A 257 6.00 0.86 0.24
N THR A 258 5.13 1.76 0.71
CA THR A 258 5.50 3.17 0.84
C THR A 258 6.20 3.42 2.16
N PRO A 259 7.47 3.88 2.15
CA PRO A 259 8.15 4.28 3.38
C PRO A 259 7.36 5.42 4.05
N ILE A 260 7.04 5.24 5.32
CA ILE A 260 6.35 6.27 6.09
C ILE A 260 7.33 7.42 6.33
N PRO A 261 7.05 8.67 5.94
CA PRO A 261 7.91 9.80 6.26
C PRO A 261 8.18 9.86 7.78
N ARG A 262 9.41 10.20 8.18
CA ARG A 262 9.84 10.21 9.60
C ARG A 262 8.86 10.94 10.52
N THR A 263 8.28 12.05 10.09
CA THR A 263 7.27 12.82 10.82
C THR A 263 5.97 12.05 11.08
N LEU A 264 5.53 11.21 10.14
CA LEU A 264 4.36 10.35 10.32
C LEU A 264 4.72 9.12 11.17
N GLN A 265 5.94 8.63 11.08
CA GLN A 265 6.48 7.54 11.90
C GLN A 265 6.41 7.87 13.40
N PHE A 266 6.80 9.08 13.81
CA PHE A 266 6.70 9.53 15.19
C PHE A 266 5.25 9.65 15.68
N SER A 267 4.31 10.00 14.81
CA SER A 267 2.88 10.07 15.14
C SER A 267 2.24 8.69 15.32
N LEU A 268 2.79 7.67 14.67
CA LEU A 268 2.31 6.29 14.72
C LEU A 268 2.99 5.47 15.83
N LEU A 269 4.17 5.86 16.29
CA LEU A 269 4.98 5.15 17.31
C LEU A 269 4.28 4.94 18.67
N GLY A 270 3.19 5.64 18.95
CA GLY A 270 2.38 5.40 20.15
C GLY A 270 1.08 4.64 19.89
N ALA A 271 0.71 4.46 18.63
CA ALA A 271 -0.60 3.96 18.24
C ALA A 271 -0.55 2.57 17.59
N ARG A 272 0.59 2.17 17.01
CA ARG A 272 0.73 0.91 16.25
C ARG A 272 2.17 0.42 16.30
N ASP A 273 2.37 -0.88 16.41
CA ASP A 273 3.68 -1.49 16.34
C ASP A 273 4.20 -1.44 14.89
N LEU A 274 5.49 -1.14 14.72
CA LEU A 274 6.09 -0.87 13.41
C LEU A 274 7.38 -1.66 13.23
N SER A 275 7.48 -2.38 12.12
CA SER A 275 8.70 -2.99 11.62
C SER A 275 9.08 -2.39 10.26
N ILE A 276 10.33 -2.03 10.08
CA ILE A 276 10.82 -1.43 8.83
C ILE A 276 11.90 -2.34 8.25
N ILE A 277 11.71 -2.75 6.99
CA ILE A 277 12.68 -3.51 6.24
C ILE A 277 13.39 -2.54 5.30
N ASN A 278 14.61 -2.17 5.64
CA ASN A 278 15.45 -1.25 4.87
C ASN A 278 16.52 -1.99 4.03
N THR A 279 16.90 -3.19 4.47
CA THR A 279 17.93 -3.99 3.82
C THR A 279 17.34 -4.71 2.60
N PRO A 280 17.83 -4.43 1.38
CA PRO A 280 17.38 -5.15 0.20
C PRO A 280 17.87 -6.61 0.25
N PRO A 281 17.13 -7.57 -0.34
CA PRO A 281 17.61 -8.92 -0.51
C PRO A 281 18.92 -8.98 -1.30
N PRO A 282 19.77 -9.99 -1.05
CA PRO A 282 20.96 -10.22 -1.86
C PRO A 282 20.58 -10.29 -3.36
N ASN A 283 21.43 -9.80 -4.22
CA ASN A 283 21.24 -9.77 -5.69
C ASN A 283 20.13 -8.82 -6.21
N ARG A 284 19.56 -7.96 -5.40
CA ARG A 284 18.70 -6.89 -5.91
C ARG A 284 19.52 -5.78 -6.53
N ILE A 285 19.49 -5.69 -7.85
CA ILE A 285 20.11 -4.58 -8.58
C ILE A 285 19.24 -3.34 -8.41
N ALA A 286 19.84 -2.22 -8.05
CA ALA A 286 19.15 -0.94 -7.94
C ALA A 286 18.63 -0.49 -9.33
N ILE A 287 17.42 0.07 -9.35
CA ILE A 287 16.86 0.66 -10.56
C ILE A 287 17.53 2.04 -10.75
N HIS A 288 18.16 2.25 -11.91
CA HIS A 288 18.64 3.57 -12.29
C HIS A 288 17.46 4.46 -12.67
N THR A 289 17.30 5.57 -11.98
CA THR A 289 16.16 6.48 -12.18
C THR A 289 16.70 7.86 -12.59
N GLU A 290 16.18 8.37 -13.70
CA GLU A 290 16.49 9.69 -14.21
C GLU A 290 15.22 10.55 -14.30
N ILE A 291 15.36 11.86 -14.00
CA ILE A 291 14.29 12.83 -14.18
C ILE A 291 14.72 13.75 -15.32
N ILE A 292 14.04 13.59 -16.46
CA ILE A 292 14.31 14.33 -17.68
C ILE A 292 13.05 14.99 -18.23
N GLY A 293 13.20 16.03 -19.05
CA GLY A 293 12.12 16.52 -19.90
C GLY A 293 11.76 15.48 -20.98
N PHE A 294 10.62 15.66 -21.66
CA PHE A 294 10.28 14.79 -22.80
C PHE A 294 11.34 14.99 -23.90
N ASN A 295 12.15 13.96 -24.15
CA ASN A 295 13.23 13.96 -25.11
C ASN A 295 13.14 12.67 -25.96
N GLU A 296 12.89 12.83 -27.26
CA GLU A 296 12.69 11.73 -28.18
C GLU A 296 13.94 10.85 -28.36
N GLU A 297 15.13 11.43 -28.32
CA GLU A 297 16.39 10.69 -28.44
C GLU A 297 16.61 9.78 -27.23
N THR A 298 16.47 10.32 -26.02
CA THR A 298 16.61 9.54 -24.78
C THR A 298 15.57 8.42 -24.70
N ILE A 299 14.33 8.70 -25.11
CA ILE A 299 13.25 7.69 -25.17
C ILE A 299 13.59 6.59 -26.16
N ARG A 300 14.04 6.94 -27.37
CA ARG A 300 14.46 5.99 -28.41
C ARG A 300 15.58 5.09 -27.89
N ASP A 301 16.61 5.69 -27.32
CA ASP A 301 17.80 4.96 -26.87
C ASP A 301 17.47 4.01 -25.73
N ALA A 302 16.64 4.42 -24.77
CA ALA A 302 16.16 3.59 -23.68
C ALA A 302 15.32 2.39 -24.22
N ILE A 303 14.43 2.63 -25.18
CA ILE A 303 13.62 1.57 -25.79
C ILE A 303 14.50 0.59 -26.57
N GLN A 304 15.44 1.09 -27.37
CA GLN A 304 16.35 0.24 -28.13
C GLN A 304 17.25 -0.60 -27.23
N TYR A 305 17.73 -0.02 -26.13
CA TYR A 305 18.53 -0.75 -25.14
C TYR A 305 17.74 -1.93 -24.56
N GLU A 306 16.49 -1.70 -24.15
CA GLU A 306 15.66 -2.79 -23.59
C GLU A 306 15.31 -3.86 -24.65
N ILE A 307 15.01 -3.47 -25.88
CA ILE A 307 14.73 -4.40 -26.97
C ILE A 307 15.98 -5.25 -27.28
N SER A 308 17.17 -4.65 -27.30
CA SER A 308 18.41 -5.38 -27.63
C SER A 308 18.72 -6.52 -26.66
N ARG A 309 18.28 -6.40 -25.41
CA ARG A 309 18.40 -7.43 -24.37
C ARG A 309 17.15 -8.30 -24.18
N ASN A 310 16.21 -8.28 -25.15
CA ASN A 310 14.90 -8.97 -25.08
C ASN A 310 14.04 -8.54 -23.88
N GLY A 311 14.20 -7.30 -23.40
CA GLY A 311 13.43 -6.72 -22.34
C GLY A 311 12.04 -6.27 -22.77
N GLN A 312 11.22 -5.89 -21.81
CA GLN A 312 9.88 -5.31 -22.00
C GLN A 312 9.84 -3.91 -21.39
N ILE A 313 9.09 -3.02 -22.02
CA ILE A 313 9.01 -1.61 -21.63
C ILE A 313 7.57 -1.26 -21.27
N PHE A 314 7.38 -0.62 -20.11
CA PHE A 314 6.13 0.05 -19.75
C PHE A 314 6.28 1.55 -19.97
N PHE A 315 5.57 2.11 -20.93
CA PHE A 315 5.46 3.53 -21.14
C PHE A 315 4.15 4.03 -20.53
N ILE A 316 4.22 4.77 -19.42
CA ILE A 316 3.04 5.22 -18.69
C ILE A 316 2.66 6.63 -19.12
N HIS A 317 1.39 6.82 -19.50
CA HIS A 317 0.83 8.10 -19.89
C HIS A 317 -0.48 8.35 -19.15
N ASN A 318 -0.64 9.57 -18.60
CA ASN A 318 -1.75 9.87 -17.67
C ASN A 318 -3.08 10.21 -18.37
N ARG A 319 -3.09 10.47 -19.69
CA ARG A 319 -4.28 10.92 -20.42
C ARG A 319 -4.68 9.90 -21.47
N ILE A 320 -5.93 9.46 -21.43
CA ILE A 320 -6.47 8.51 -22.42
C ILE A 320 -6.65 9.19 -23.79
N GLU A 321 -7.01 10.47 -23.80
CA GLU A 321 -7.36 11.24 -25.00
C GLU A 321 -6.25 11.21 -26.08
N ASN A 322 -4.99 11.39 -25.67
CA ASN A 322 -3.85 11.44 -26.59
C ASN A 322 -2.90 10.22 -26.50
N ILE A 323 -3.31 9.14 -25.84
CA ILE A 323 -2.48 7.93 -25.68
C ILE A 323 -2.10 7.30 -27.03
N LYS A 324 -3.01 7.38 -28.02
CA LYS A 324 -2.76 6.88 -29.38
C LYS A 324 -1.74 7.73 -30.14
N GLU A 325 -1.73 9.05 -29.91
CA GLU A 325 -0.74 9.97 -30.51
C GLU A 325 0.66 9.65 -29.98
N ILE A 326 0.77 9.49 -28.66
CA ILE A 326 2.04 9.09 -28.02
C ILE A 326 2.50 7.72 -28.55
N ALA A 327 1.60 6.74 -28.67
CA ALA A 327 1.94 5.44 -29.25
C ALA A 327 2.45 5.58 -30.70
N GLY A 328 1.86 6.48 -31.50
CA GLY A 328 2.32 6.81 -32.85
C GLY A 328 3.70 7.44 -32.88
N ILE A 329 4.02 8.34 -31.94
CA ILE A 329 5.37 8.91 -31.78
C ILE A 329 6.39 7.81 -31.46
N LEU A 330 6.09 6.96 -30.47
CA LEU A 330 6.98 5.85 -30.08
C LEU A 330 7.21 4.87 -31.24
N GLN A 331 6.17 4.56 -32.04
CA GLN A 331 6.29 3.67 -33.19
C GLN A 331 7.16 4.28 -34.30
N ARG A 332 7.16 5.60 -34.46
CA ARG A 332 8.05 6.30 -35.41
C ARG A 332 9.50 6.30 -34.92
N LEU A 333 9.70 6.50 -33.59
CA LEU A 333 11.05 6.52 -33.01
C LEU A 333 11.71 5.14 -33.07
N VAL A 334 10.94 4.08 -32.88
CA VAL A 334 11.42 2.69 -32.90
C VAL A 334 10.47 1.82 -33.73
N PRO A 335 10.63 1.78 -35.08
CA PRO A 335 9.72 1.06 -35.98
C PRO A 335 9.60 -0.43 -35.69
N ASN A 336 10.65 -1.06 -35.21
CA ASN A 336 10.70 -2.49 -34.90
C ASN A 336 10.05 -2.87 -33.56
N ALA A 337 9.62 -1.90 -32.76
CA ALA A 337 8.98 -2.16 -31.47
C ALA A 337 7.53 -2.65 -31.68
N LYS A 338 7.14 -3.71 -30.95
CA LYS A 338 5.76 -4.19 -30.88
C LYS A 338 5.02 -3.46 -29.77
N ILE A 339 4.24 -2.43 -30.11
CA ILE A 339 3.55 -1.58 -29.16
C ILE A 339 2.09 -2.00 -29.01
N LYS A 340 1.63 -2.13 -27.75
CA LYS A 340 0.21 -2.29 -27.42
C LYS A 340 -0.22 -1.21 -26.43
N VAL A 341 -1.35 -0.59 -26.72
CA VAL A 341 -1.98 0.37 -25.82
C VAL A 341 -2.96 -0.37 -24.91
N GLY A 342 -2.97 -0.02 -23.62
CA GLY A 342 -3.94 -0.52 -22.65
C GLY A 342 -4.38 0.60 -21.70
N HIS A 343 -5.68 0.70 -21.41
CA HIS A 343 -6.23 1.67 -20.45
C HIS A 343 -7.49 1.12 -19.77
N GLY A 344 -7.92 1.76 -18.68
CA GLY A 344 -8.98 1.26 -17.81
C GLY A 344 -10.40 1.21 -18.43
N GLN A 345 -10.59 1.72 -19.64
CA GLN A 345 -11.86 1.68 -20.39
C GLN A 345 -11.89 0.59 -21.48
N MET A 346 -10.85 -0.24 -21.57
CA MET A 346 -10.78 -1.40 -22.46
C MET A 346 -11.41 -2.65 -21.84
#